data_bd0281f8f21f8b7b0c6a6fc22e2c6d66
#
_entry.id   bd0281f8f21f8b7b0c6a6fc22e2c6d66
#
_cell.length_a   1.000
_cell.length_b   1.000
_cell.length_c   1.000
_cell.angle_alpha   90.00
_cell.angle_beta   90.00
_cell.angle_gamma   90.00
#
_symmetry.space_group_name_H-M   'P 1'
#
loop_
_entity.id
_entity.type
_entity.pdbx_description
1 polymer ?
#
loop_
_entity_poly.entity_id
_entity_poly.type
_entity_poly.pdbx_seq_one_letter_code
_entity_poly.pdbx_strand_id
1 'polypeptide(L)'
;MIGIIYEARPNVTSDAFGLCFKTGNVVILKGGSDAIHSNTAIVNCIREALKACGITEDAIQLIQDTSRETAAEFMKLNRYVDVLIPRGGRGLIKAVVNQSTIPVIETGTGNCHIYVDETADLQMAADIVINAKTSVWEYAMHASPFL
;
A
#
# COMPACT_ATOMS: atom_id res chain seq x y z
N MET A 1 2.64 9.36 14.59
CA MET A 1 3.45 9.10 13.38
C MET A 1 3.06 7.75 12.82
N ILE A 2 2.81 7.66 11.52
CA ILE A 2 2.30 6.46 10.87
C ILE A 2 3.40 5.86 10.00
N GLY A 3 3.67 4.56 10.17
CA GLY A 3 4.56 3.80 9.31
C GLY A 3 3.77 3.03 8.25
N ILE A 4 4.22 3.06 6.99
CA ILE A 4 3.59 2.30 5.91
C ILE A 4 4.64 1.46 5.19
N ILE A 5 4.43 0.14 5.17
CA ILE A 5 5.27 -0.81 4.45
C ILE A 5 4.49 -1.31 3.24
N TYR A 6 5.03 -1.11 2.02
CA TYR A 6 4.33 -1.44 0.80
C TYR A 6 5.23 -2.02 -0.29
N GLU A 7 4.62 -2.75 -1.21
CA GLU A 7 5.29 -3.32 -2.38
C GLU A 7 5.27 -2.36 -3.58
N ALA A 8 5.44 -2.85 -4.77
CA ALA A 8 5.71 -2.15 -6.03
C ALA A 8 4.54 -1.30 -6.58
N ARG A 9 3.97 -0.37 -5.80
CA ARG A 9 2.92 0.55 -6.25
C ARG A 9 3.29 1.99 -5.93
N PRO A 10 3.92 2.75 -6.84
CA PRO A 10 4.39 4.11 -6.58
C PRO A 10 3.30 5.09 -6.14
N ASN A 11 2.06 4.92 -6.63
CA ASN A 11 0.92 5.74 -6.23
C ASN A 11 0.62 5.68 -4.72
N VAL A 12 0.97 4.57 -4.06
CA VAL A 12 0.80 4.44 -2.60
C VAL A 12 1.59 5.52 -1.86
N THR A 13 2.73 5.95 -2.40
CA THR A 13 3.56 7.01 -1.82
C THR A 13 2.79 8.31 -1.66
N SER A 14 2.13 8.78 -2.73
CA SER A 14 1.33 10.00 -2.73
C SER A 14 0.04 9.85 -1.95
N ASP A 15 -0.66 8.72 -2.11
CA ASP A 15 -1.93 8.45 -1.44
C ASP A 15 -1.74 8.39 0.08
N ALA A 16 -0.72 7.67 0.53
CA ALA A 16 -0.37 7.55 1.94
C ALA A 16 -0.02 8.90 2.56
N PHE A 17 0.80 9.69 1.87
CA PHE A 17 1.12 11.04 2.33
C PHE A 17 -0.13 11.90 2.43
N GLY A 18 -0.94 11.96 1.38
CA GLY A 18 -2.15 12.80 1.35
C GLY A 18 -3.11 12.49 2.50
N LEU A 19 -3.36 11.20 2.77
CA LEU A 19 -4.23 10.76 3.86
C LEU A 19 -3.64 11.08 5.24
N CYS A 20 -2.37 10.77 5.46
CA CYS A 20 -1.70 11.03 6.73
C CYS A 20 -1.57 12.53 7.01
N PHE A 21 -1.12 13.30 6.02
CA PHE A 21 -0.91 14.73 6.16
C PHE A 21 -2.22 15.50 6.41
N LYS A 22 -3.28 15.14 5.68
CA LYS A 22 -4.62 15.74 5.86
C LYS A 22 -5.18 15.53 7.26
N THR A 23 -4.75 14.48 7.95
CA THR A 23 -5.15 14.17 9.33
C THR A 23 -4.12 14.59 10.38
N GLY A 24 -3.12 15.41 10.00
CA GLY A 24 -2.10 15.94 10.90
C GLY A 24 -1.03 14.93 11.31
N ASN A 25 -0.83 13.86 10.54
CA ASN A 25 0.17 12.82 10.83
C ASN A 25 1.40 12.95 9.94
N VAL A 26 2.56 12.73 10.54
CA VAL A 26 3.80 12.44 9.83
C VAL A 26 3.76 10.99 9.34
N VAL A 27 4.25 10.74 8.13
CA VAL A 27 4.33 9.39 7.57
C VAL A 27 5.76 8.98 7.28
N ILE A 28 6.10 7.75 7.66
CA ILE A 28 7.35 7.07 7.28
C ILE A 28 7.02 5.94 6.33
N LEU A 29 7.61 5.97 5.16
CA LEU A 29 7.37 5.08 4.05
C LEU A 29 8.52 4.09 3.88
N LYS A 30 8.21 2.81 3.73
CA LYS A 30 9.15 1.75 3.37
C LYS A 30 8.61 1.01 2.16
N GLY A 31 9.07 1.40 0.97
CA GLY A 31 8.71 0.76 -0.30
C GLY A 31 9.56 -0.47 -0.61
N GLY A 32 9.12 -1.24 -1.59
CA GLY A 32 9.90 -2.32 -2.20
C GLY A 32 10.98 -1.81 -3.16
N SER A 33 11.90 -2.71 -3.56
CA SER A 33 13.02 -2.41 -4.46
C SER A 33 12.56 -1.95 -5.84
N ASP A 34 11.49 -2.53 -6.35
CA ASP A 34 11.06 -2.36 -7.75
C ASP A 34 10.64 -0.93 -8.09
N ALA A 35 10.16 -0.18 -7.10
CA ALA A 35 9.63 1.17 -7.27
C ALA A 35 10.43 2.25 -6.54
N ILE A 36 11.62 1.95 -5.99
CA ILE A 36 12.35 2.89 -5.10
C ILE A 36 12.68 4.21 -5.80
N HIS A 37 13.08 4.19 -7.06
CA HIS A 37 13.39 5.41 -7.80
C HIS A 37 12.15 6.29 -8.02
N SER A 38 11.02 5.69 -8.36
CA SER A 38 9.74 6.39 -8.51
C SER A 38 9.26 6.95 -7.17
N ASN A 39 9.35 6.15 -6.11
CA ASN A 39 8.99 6.58 -4.76
C ASN A 39 9.85 7.77 -4.30
N THR A 40 11.16 7.72 -4.55
CA THR A 40 12.08 8.81 -4.23
C THR A 40 11.74 10.09 -5.00
N ALA A 41 11.45 9.99 -6.30
CA ALA A 41 11.04 11.15 -7.10
C ALA A 41 9.74 11.79 -6.56
N ILE A 42 8.74 10.98 -6.24
CA ILE A 42 7.47 11.46 -5.67
C ILE A 42 7.70 12.14 -4.31
N VAL A 43 8.49 11.53 -3.43
CA VAL A 43 8.79 12.10 -2.10
C VAL A 43 9.53 13.42 -2.23
N ASN A 44 10.52 13.53 -3.12
CA ASN A 44 11.25 14.77 -3.35
C ASN A 44 10.31 15.88 -3.83
N CYS A 45 9.44 15.60 -4.78
CA CYS A 45 8.45 16.54 -5.28
C CYS A 45 7.50 17.04 -4.16
N ILE A 46 7.04 16.12 -3.29
CA ILE A 46 6.21 16.45 -2.14
C ILE A 46 6.96 17.31 -1.14
N ARG A 47 8.21 16.99 -0.83
CA ARG A 47 9.06 17.78 0.08
C ARG A 47 9.31 19.20 -0.43
N GLU A 48 9.59 19.36 -1.72
CA GLU A 48 9.71 20.68 -2.35
C GLU A 48 8.42 21.49 -2.22
N ALA A 49 7.26 20.87 -2.45
CA ALA A 49 5.98 21.52 -2.29
C ALA A 49 5.71 21.93 -0.83
N LEU A 50 6.01 21.06 0.14
CA LEU A 50 5.91 21.39 1.56
C LEU A 50 6.76 22.60 1.93
N LYS A 51 8.02 22.61 1.50
CA LYS A 51 8.95 23.71 1.73
C LYS A 51 8.45 25.03 1.12
N ALA A 52 7.91 24.97 -0.10
CA ALA A 52 7.32 26.15 -0.76
C ALA A 52 6.11 26.71 0.01
N CYS A 53 5.39 25.86 0.73
CA CYS A 53 4.27 26.23 1.59
C CYS A 53 4.68 26.62 3.03
N GLY A 54 5.97 26.66 3.33
CA GLY A 54 6.45 26.96 4.69
C GLY A 54 6.20 25.84 5.71
N ILE A 55 5.99 24.62 5.25
CA ILE A 55 5.75 23.43 6.07
C ILE A 55 7.03 22.60 6.12
N THR A 56 7.27 21.93 7.25
CA THR A 56 8.45 21.05 7.36
C THR A 56 8.39 19.92 6.34
N GLU A 57 9.48 19.73 5.63
CA GLU A 57 9.66 18.61 4.69
C GLU A 57 9.70 17.25 5.39
N ASP A 58 9.90 17.23 6.72
CA ASP A 58 9.92 16.02 7.56
C ASP A 58 8.52 15.41 7.77
N ALA A 59 7.47 16.06 7.30
CA ALA A 59 6.12 15.49 7.31
C ALA A 59 6.01 14.19 6.49
N ILE A 60 6.95 13.96 5.56
CA ILE A 60 7.10 12.72 4.80
C ILE A 60 8.53 12.21 4.84
N GLN A 61 8.72 10.95 5.20
CA GLN A 61 10.00 10.27 5.24
C GLN A 61 9.96 9.01 4.37
N LEU A 62 11.03 8.72 3.63
CA LEU A 62 11.19 7.50 2.86
C LEU A 62 12.47 6.79 3.27
N ILE A 63 12.35 5.55 3.70
CA ILE A 63 13.48 4.67 3.96
C ILE A 63 14.03 4.22 2.60
N GLN A 64 15.26 4.62 2.30
CA GLN A 64 15.93 4.37 1.01
C GLN A 64 16.42 2.92 0.88
N ASP A 65 16.87 2.34 1.99
CA ASP A 65 17.30 0.94 1.99
C ASP A 65 16.10 0.02 1.83
N THR A 66 16.12 -0.78 0.77
CA THR A 66 15.03 -1.69 0.40
C THR A 66 15.19 -3.09 0.99
N SER A 67 16.25 -3.35 1.78
CA SER A 67 16.52 -4.66 2.38
C SER A 67 15.41 -5.13 3.31
N ARG A 68 15.37 -6.46 3.53
CA ARG A 68 14.43 -7.07 4.48
C ARG A 68 14.85 -6.82 5.92
N GLU A 69 16.13 -6.70 6.15
CA GLU A 69 16.74 -6.38 7.44
C GLU A 69 16.25 -5.02 7.94
N THR A 70 16.35 -4.00 7.10
CA THR A 70 15.83 -2.65 7.41
C THR A 70 14.31 -2.64 7.61
N ALA A 71 13.56 -3.44 6.86
CA ALA A 71 12.14 -3.58 7.11
C ALA A 71 11.86 -4.20 8.50
N ALA A 72 12.64 -5.21 8.90
CA ALA A 72 12.51 -5.84 10.22
C ALA A 72 12.89 -4.89 11.37
N GLU A 73 13.88 -4.04 11.17
CA GLU A 73 14.25 -2.99 12.12
C GLU A 73 13.13 -1.93 12.22
N PHE A 74 12.60 -1.50 11.08
CA PHE A 74 11.50 -0.54 11.04
C PHE A 74 10.28 -1.01 11.82
N MET A 75 9.95 -2.31 11.74
CA MET A 75 8.82 -2.92 12.49
C MET A 75 9.01 -2.90 14.01
N LYS A 76 10.20 -2.55 14.51
CA LYS A 76 10.52 -2.49 15.95
C LYS A 76 10.69 -1.08 16.48
N LEU A 77 10.50 -0.05 15.66
CA LEU A 77 10.66 1.36 16.04
C LEU A 77 9.45 1.91 16.81
N ASN A 78 8.91 1.15 17.77
CA ASN A 78 7.76 1.51 18.58
C ASN A 78 7.96 2.79 19.43
N ARG A 79 9.19 3.27 19.57
CA ARG A 79 9.48 4.55 20.20
C ARG A 79 9.09 5.76 19.33
N TYR A 80 9.06 5.58 18.01
CA TYR A 80 8.88 6.65 17.04
C TYR A 80 7.62 6.48 16.17
N VAL A 81 7.15 5.26 16.02
CA VAL A 81 6.02 4.92 15.14
C VAL A 81 4.88 4.38 16.00
N ASP A 82 3.72 5.02 15.90
CA ASP A 82 2.55 4.66 16.72
C ASP A 82 1.74 3.51 16.10
N VAL A 83 1.75 3.41 14.78
CA VAL A 83 1.00 2.39 14.04
C VAL A 83 1.67 2.06 12.70
N LEU A 84 1.63 0.78 12.31
CA LEU A 84 2.06 0.30 11.00
C LEU A 84 0.87 -0.13 10.15
N ILE A 85 0.94 0.21 8.85
CA ILE A 85 -0.06 -0.19 7.86
C ILE A 85 0.65 -0.92 6.72
N PRO A 86 0.57 -2.26 6.65
CA PRO A 86 1.12 -3.01 5.52
C PRO A 86 0.19 -2.92 4.30
N ARG A 87 0.76 -2.73 3.11
CA ARG A 87 0.07 -2.69 1.82
C ARG A 87 0.78 -3.57 0.80
N GLY A 88 0.28 -4.75 0.56
CA GLY A 88 0.91 -5.69 -0.38
C GLY A 88 0.26 -7.05 -0.36
N GLY A 89 0.97 -8.04 -0.83
CA GLY A 89 0.51 -9.43 -0.85
C GLY A 89 0.39 -10.02 0.56
N ARG A 90 -0.34 -11.14 0.64
CA ARG A 90 -0.59 -11.87 1.89
C ARG A 90 0.69 -12.19 2.68
N GLY A 91 1.79 -12.45 1.96
CA GLY A 91 3.10 -12.75 2.57
C GLY A 91 3.65 -11.58 3.37
N LEU A 92 3.63 -10.37 2.77
CA LEU A 92 4.07 -9.14 3.45
C LEU A 92 3.20 -8.84 4.66
N ILE A 93 1.87 -8.88 4.50
CA ILE A 93 0.93 -8.59 5.59
C ILE A 93 1.19 -9.52 6.78
N LYS A 94 1.27 -10.84 6.53
CA LYS A 94 1.59 -11.82 7.59
C LYS A 94 2.95 -11.58 8.25
N ALA A 95 3.97 -11.22 7.46
CA ALA A 95 5.29 -10.94 8.01
C ALA A 95 5.25 -9.74 8.95
N VAL A 96 4.59 -8.64 8.55
CA VAL A 96 4.45 -7.44 9.39
C VAL A 96 3.67 -7.74 10.66
N VAL A 97 2.53 -8.42 10.56
CA VAL A 97 1.70 -8.77 11.74
C VAL A 97 2.46 -9.64 12.73
N ASN A 98 3.23 -10.61 12.26
CA ASN A 98 3.94 -11.56 13.12
C ASN A 98 5.24 -10.99 13.72
N GLN A 99 5.88 -10.02 13.08
CA GLN A 99 7.22 -9.54 13.47
C GLN A 99 7.21 -8.16 14.11
N SER A 100 6.14 -7.38 13.91
CA SER A 100 6.07 -6.01 14.42
C SER A 100 5.86 -5.99 15.93
N THR A 101 6.58 -5.09 16.61
CA THR A 101 6.31 -4.67 17.98
C THR A 101 5.42 -3.43 18.04
N ILE A 102 5.16 -2.81 16.88
CA ILE A 102 4.27 -1.66 16.71
C ILE A 102 2.87 -2.20 16.40
N PRO A 103 1.79 -1.61 16.93
CA PRO A 103 0.42 -1.94 16.54
C PRO A 103 0.24 -1.91 15.01
N VAL A 104 -0.40 -2.94 14.45
CA VAL A 104 -0.59 -3.09 13.01
C VAL A 104 -2.07 -2.97 12.66
N ILE A 105 -2.38 -2.12 11.67
CA ILE A 105 -3.70 -2.10 11.03
C ILE A 105 -3.55 -2.86 9.71
N GLU A 106 -4.01 -4.09 9.69
CA GLU A 106 -3.96 -4.93 8.49
C GLU A 106 -5.26 -4.90 7.70
N THR A 107 -5.15 -5.11 6.40
CA THR A 107 -6.29 -5.40 5.53
C THR A 107 -6.38 -6.91 5.34
N GLY A 108 -7.59 -7.46 5.41
CA GLY A 108 -7.83 -8.85 5.04
C GLY A 108 -7.57 -9.12 3.56
N THR A 109 -7.62 -10.40 3.17
CA THR A 109 -7.63 -10.78 1.75
C THR A 109 -8.96 -10.39 1.13
N GLY A 110 -8.92 -9.59 0.05
CA GLY A 110 -10.10 -9.27 -0.72
C GLY A 110 -10.59 -10.49 -1.49
N ASN A 111 -11.88 -10.77 -1.41
CA ASN A 111 -12.56 -11.68 -2.32
C ASN A 111 -13.33 -10.82 -3.33
N CYS A 112 -13.00 -10.96 -4.62
CA CYS A 112 -13.70 -10.25 -5.66
C CYS A 112 -14.88 -11.10 -6.15
N HIS A 113 -16.05 -10.47 -6.25
CA HIS A 113 -17.27 -11.11 -6.72
C HIS A 113 -17.78 -10.38 -7.95
N ILE A 114 -18.32 -11.14 -8.90
CA ILE A 114 -19.06 -10.59 -10.04
C ILE A 114 -20.52 -11.06 -9.86
N TYR A 115 -21.42 -10.11 -9.65
CA TYR A 115 -22.84 -10.36 -9.59
C TYR A 115 -23.45 -10.08 -10.96
N VAL A 116 -24.18 -11.02 -11.49
CA VAL A 116 -24.94 -10.89 -12.76
C VAL A 116 -26.42 -10.84 -12.41
N ASP A 117 -27.01 -9.67 -12.60
CA ASP A 117 -28.45 -9.45 -12.36
C ASP A 117 -29.29 -10.13 -13.45
N GLU A 118 -30.57 -10.46 -13.14
CA GLU A 118 -31.48 -11.08 -14.08
C GLU A 118 -31.78 -10.22 -15.32
N THR A 119 -31.60 -8.90 -15.20
CA THR A 119 -31.78 -7.92 -16.27
C THR A 119 -30.52 -7.64 -17.07
N ALA A 120 -29.39 -8.27 -16.72
CA ALA A 120 -28.10 -8.01 -17.36
C ALA A 120 -28.05 -8.55 -18.80
N ASP A 121 -27.25 -7.89 -19.64
CA ASP A 121 -26.84 -8.44 -20.93
C ASP A 121 -25.91 -9.63 -20.70
N LEU A 122 -26.35 -10.83 -21.05
CA LEU A 122 -25.61 -12.07 -20.79
C LEU A 122 -24.30 -12.16 -21.58
N GLN A 123 -24.24 -11.57 -22.79
CA GLN A 123 -23.00 -11.58 -23.57
C GLN A 123 -21.95 -10.67 -22.92
N MET A 124 -22.32 -9.47 -22.53
CA MET A 124 -21.44 -8.56 -21.81
C MET A 124 -20.99 -9.16 -20.48
N ALA A 125 -21.90 -9.79 -19.74
CA ALA A 125 -21.55 -10.45 -18.48
C ALA A 125 -20.54 -11.59 -18.68
N ALA A 126 -20.71 -12.41 -19.72
CA ALA A 126 -19.77 -13.47 -20.06
C ALA A 126 -18.39 -12.91 -20.40
N ASP A 127 -18.32 -11.85 -21.19
CA ASP A 127 -17.05 -11.21 -21.58
C ASP A 127 -16.33 -10.63 -20.35
N ILE A 128 -17.05 -9.99 -19.42
CA ILE A 128 -16.49 -9.48 -18.16
C ILE A 128 -15.97 -10.62 -17.30
N VAL A 129 -16.72 -11.71 -17.13
CA VAL A 129 -16.31 -12.87 -16.31
C VAL A 129 -15.07 -13.52 -16.90
N ILE A 130 -15.03 -13.73 -18.23
CA ILE A 130 -13.87 -14.29 -18.92
C ILE A 130 -12.66 -13.39 -18.72
N ASN A 131 -12.79 -12.09 -18.97
CA ASN A 131 -11.72 -11.13 -18.79
C ASN A 131 -11.18 -11.12 -17.35
N ALA A 132 -12.08 -11.09 -16.35
CA ALA A 132 -11.68 -11.11 -14.95
C ALA A 132 -10.95 -12.39 -14.52
N LYS A 133 -11.19 -13.51 -15.20
CA LYS A 133 -10.53 -14.80 -14.92
C LYS A 133 -9.24 -15.02 -15.69
N THR A 134 -9.06 -14.40 -16.84
CA THR A 134 -7.97 -14.71 -17.76
C THR A 134 -6.93 -13.61 -17.89
N SER A 135 -7.29 -12.34 -17.64
CA SER A 135 -6.41 -11.21 -17.96
C SER A 135 -5.33 -10.92 -16.94
N VAL A 136 -5.44 -11.40 -15.69
CA VAL A 136 -4.46 -11.07 -14.64
C VAL A 136 -4.19 -12.31 -13.77
N TRP A 137 -3.14 -13.05 -14.09
CA TRP A 137 -2.74 -14.25 -13.35
C TRP A 137 -2.19 -13.96 -11.93
N GLU A 138 -1.74 -12.74 -11.65
CA GLU A 138 -0.93 -12.45 -10.44
C GLU A 138 -1.56 -11.51 -9.40
N TYR A 139 -2.65 -10.80 -9.70
CA TYR A 139 -3.17 -9.82 -8.76
C TYR A 139 -4.64 -10.04 -8.41
N ALA A 140 -4.90 -10.31 -7.15
CA ALA A 140 -6.07 -10.05 -6.24
C ALA A 140 -7.50 -9.94 -6.84
N MET A 141 -7.73 -10.30 -8.10
CA MET A 141 -9.02 -10.21 -8.78
C MET A 141 -9.52 -11.58 -9.24
N HIS A 142 -9.11 -12.65 -8.56
CA HIS A 142 -9.77 -13.93 -8.77
C HIS A 142 -11.15 -13.85 -8.14
N ALA A 143 -12.16 -13.58 -8.96
CA ALA A 143 -13.52 -13.82 -8.55
C ALA A 143 -13.63 -15.27 -8.06
N SER A 144 -14.14 -15.47 -6.84
CA SER A 144 -14.38 -16.79 -6.30
C SER A 144 -15.21 -17.61 -7.29
N PRO A 145 -14.90 -18.91 -7.53
CA PRO A 145 -15.64 -19.71 -8.51
C PRO A 145 -17.06 -20.07 -8.09
N PHE A 146 -17.55 -19.56 -6.95
CA PHE A 146 -18.86 -19.91 -6.41
C PHE A 146 -19.67 -18.67 -6.06
N LEU A 147 -20.62 -18.39 -6.90
CA LEU A 147 -22.05 -18.11 -6.60
C LEU A 147 -22.81 -18.32 -7.88
#